data_2571b362c17ad19f8c8e97746b1b8301
#
_entry.id   2571b362c17ad19f8c8e97746b1b8301
#
_cell.length_a   1.000
_cell.length_b   1.000
_cell.length_c   1.000
_cell.angle_alpha   90.00
_cell.angle_beta   90.00
_cell.angle_gamma   90.00
#
_symmetry.space_group_name_H-M   'P 1'
#
loop_
_entity.id
_entity.type
_entity.pdbx_description
1 polymer ?
#
loop_
_entity_poly.entity_id
_entity_poly.type
_entity_poly.pdbx_seq_one_letter_code
_entity_poly.pdbx_strand_id
1 'polypeptide(L)'
;MATLLSVRRASWRDYLELTKPKVVVLMLITSLAGMFLATRAGVSWSVLLFGNLGIGLCAGAAAMVNHVVDRRIDALMARTHKRPLAQGRVEPLPALLFALALALLGMALLLVFTNALTAWLTLASLLGYAVLYTGFLKRATPQNIVIGGLAGAAPPLLGWVAVSGHVSAEPLLLVLIIFAWTPPHFWALAIHRKEEYAKVDIPMLPVTHGERYTKLHILLYTLVLLAVSLLPYAIHMSGPLYLACALVLGLRFLQWAWVLYRGSRPHAAIGTFKYSIGYLFALFIALLLDHYLLLNL
;
A
#
# COMPACT_ATOMS: atom_id res chain seq x y z
N MET A 1 30.80 36.68 7.61
CA MET A 1 29.84 36.56 8.71
C MET A 1 28.97 35.36 8.40
N ALA A 2 29.31 34.16 8.88
CA ALA A 2 28.59 32.93 8.62
C ALA A 2 27.35 32.89 9.52
N THR A 3 26.18 32.98 8.91
CA THR A 3 24.91 32.84 9.59
C THR A 3 24.82 31.39 10.07
N LEU A 4 25.02 31.17 11.37
CA LEU A 4 24.73 29.90 12.01
C LEU A 4 23.24 29.59 11.81
N LEU A 5 22.93 28.79 10.79
CA LEU A 5 21.62 28.18 10.65
C LEU A 5 21.40 27.36 11.91
N SER A 6 20.55 27.84 12.82
CA SER A 6 20.13 27.11 14.00
C SER A 6 19.51 25.78 13.53
N VAL A 7 20.25 24.70 13.66
CA VAL A 7 19.75 23.36 13.41
C VAL A 7 18.58 23.15 14.38
N ARG A 8 17.36 23.26 13.85
CA ARG A 8 16.15 23.03 14.64
C ARG A 8 16.19 21.61 15.20
N ARG A 9 16.23 21.46 16.51
CA ARG A 9 16.21 20.13 17.15
C ARG A 9 15.03 19.30 16.64
N ALA A 10 15.27 18.01 16.37
CA ALA A 10 14.24 17.07 15.98
C ALA A 10 13.10 17.04 17.01
N SER A 11 11.87 17.10 16.55
CA SER A 11 10.66 17.02 17.37
C SER A 11 10.03 15.63 17.25
N TRP A 12 9.19 15.24 18.21
CA TRP A 12 8.42 14.00 18.12
C TRP A 12 7.53 13.94 16.85
N ARG A 13 7.08 15.11 16.36
CA ARG A 13 6.29 15.23 15.12
C ARG A 13 7.09 14.86 13.87
N ASP A 14 8.40 15.15 13.88
CA ASP A 14 9.29 14.76 12.78
C ASP A 14 9.42 13.24 12.69
N TYR A 15 9.54 12.54 13.83
CA TYR A 15 9.55 11.07 13.89
C TYR A 15 8.21 10.48 13.46
N LEU A 16 7.08 11.05 13.89
CA LEU A 16 5.76 10.62 13.46
C LEU A 16 5.58 10.80 11.95
N GLU A 17 6.05 11.92 11.37
CA GLU A 17 6.00 12.15 9.92
C GLU A 17 6.76 11.07 9.15
N LEU A 18 7.91 10.60 9.67
CA LEU A 18 8.70 9.55 9.06
C LEU A 18 7.99 8.19 9.01
N THR A 19 7.07 7.89 9.92
CA THR A 19 6.26 6.65 9.89
C THR A 19 5.19 6.66 8.80
N LYS A 20 4.99 7.76 8.07
CA LYS A 20 3.93 7.95 7.05
C LYS A 20 2.52 7.61 7.57
N PRO A 21 2.03 8.24 8.65
CA PRO A 21 0.81 7.82 9.35
C PRO A 21 -0.42 7.70 8.45
N LYS A 22 -0.59 8.59 7.47
CA LYS A 22 -1.71 8.52 6.51
C LYS A 22 -1.69 7.24 5.66
N VAL A 23 -0.51 6.78 5.26
CA VAL A 23 -0.37 5.54 4.48
C VAL A 23 -0.59 4.33 5.38
N VAL A 24 0.02 4.34 6.58
CA VAL A 24 -0.15 3.26 7.56
C VAL A 24 -1.62 3.09 7.94
N VAL A 25 -2.37 4.17 8.20
CA VAL A 25 -3.81 4.09 8.49
C VAL A 25 -4.58 3.41 7.35
N LEU A 26 -4.29 3.72 6.09
CA LEU A 26 -4.93 3.04 4.95
C LEU A 26 -4.59 1.53 4.91
N MET A 27 -3.34 1.17 5.22
CA MET A 27 -2.93 -0.24 5.34
C MET A 27 -3.68 -0.94 6.50
N LEU A 28 -3.84 -0.27 7.63
CA LEU A 28 -4.57 -0.81 8.79
C LEU A 28 -6.07 -1.00 8.50
N ILE A 29 -6.69 -0.16 7.69
CA ILE A 29 -8.08 -0.36 7.24
C ILE A 29 -8.21 -1.67 6.45
N THR A 30 -7.29 -1.97 5.55
CA THR A 30 -7.31 -3.24 4.81
C THR A 30 -6.95 -4.44 5.68
N SER A 31 -6.06 -4.26 6.68
CA SER A 31 -5.79 -5.27 7.70
C SER A 31 -7.04 -5.58 8.54
N LEU A 32 -7.75 -4.55 9.02
CA LEU A 32 -9.03 -4.70 9.72
C LEU A 32 -10.06 -5.45 8.86
N ALA A 33 -10.17 -5.09 7.57
CA ALA A 33 -11.06 -5.83 6.67
C ALA A 33 -10.68 -7.32 6.59
N GLY A 34 -9.38 -7.65 6.50
CA GLY A 34 -8.91 -9.03 6.57
C GLY A 34 -9.26 -9.73 7.88
N MET A 35 -9.12 -9.05 9.02
CA MET A 35 -9.52 -9.61 10.33
C MET A 35 -11.02 -9.94 10.39
N PHE A 36 -11.86 -9.01 9.93
CA PHE A 36 -13.31 -9.20 9.94
C PHE A 36 -13.78 -10.24 8.94
N LEU A 37 -13.15 -10.36 7.78
CA LEU A 37 -13.46 -11.38 6.78
C LEU A 37 -12.99 -12.79 7.18
N ALA A 38 -12.04 -12.91 8.10
CA ALA A 38 -11.52 -14.20 8.58
C ALA A 38 -12.50 -14.99 9.45
N THR A 39 -13.53 -14.34 10.01
CA THR A 39 -14.48 -14.98 10.92
C THR A 39 -15.82 -14.28 10.92
N ARG A 40 -16.90 -15.08 11.16
CA ARG A 40 -18.26 -14.55 11.37
C ARG A 40 -18.61 -14.44 12.86
N ALA A 41 -17.85 -15.11 13.72
CA ALA A 41 -18.11 -15.16 15.17
C ALA A 41 -17.65 -13.89 15.93
N GLY A 42 -17.05 -12.92 15.20
CA GLY A 42 -16.44 -11.74 15.79
C GLY A 42 -14.96 -11.94 16.13
N VAL A 43 -14.22 -10.86 16.15
CA VAL A 43 -12.77 -10.83 16.44
C VAL A 43 -12.57 -10.35 17.89
N SER A 44 -11.67 -10.99 18.62
CA SER A 44 -11.35 -10.56 19.99
C SER A 44 -10.73 -9.15 19.98
N TRP A 45 -11.08 -8.34 20.99
CA TRP A 45 -10.56 -6.97 21.10
C TRP A 45 -9.04 -6.88 21.21
N SER A 46 -8.41 -7.90 21.81
CA SER A 46 -6.95 -7.99 21.92
C SER A 46 -6.31 -8.12 20.53
N VAL A 47 -6.82 -9.03 19.68
CA VAL A 47 -6.31 -9.20 18.31
C VAL A 47 -6.60 -7.97 17.46
N LEU A 48 -7.80 -7.37 17.55
CA LEU A 48 -8.13 -6.14 16.82
C LEU A 48 -7.18 -5.01 17.16
N LEU A 49 -6.94 -4.75 18.44
CA LEU A 49 -6.12 -3.63 18.88
C LEU A 49 -4.64 -3.90 18.69
N PHE A 50 -4.13 -4.96 19.32
CA PHE A 50 -2.68 -5.21 19.36
C PHE A 50 -2.16 -5.83 18.06
N GLY A 51 -2.99 -6.60 17.33
CA GLY A 51 -2.65 -7.08 16.00
C GLY A 51 -2.48 -5.94 15.00
N ASN A 52 -3.46 -5.00 14.94
CA ASN A 52 -3.32 -3.82 14.08
C ASN A 52 -2.19 -2.90 14.54
N LEU A 53 -2.03 -2.67 15.84
CA LEU A 53 -0.94 -1.85 16.36
C LEU A 53 0.42 -2.45 15.97
N GLY A 54 0.60 -3.77 16.14
CA GLY A 54 1.83 -4.47 15.77
C GLY A 54 2.14 -4.36 14.27
N ILE A 55 1.14 -4.64 13.41
CA ILE A 55 1.27 -4.47 11.95
C ILE A 55 1.61 -3.01 11.60
N GLY A 56 0.93 -2.04 12.23
CA GLY A 56 1.14 -0.62 11.99
C GLY A 56 2.53 -0.13 12.41
N LEU A 57 3.05 -0.59 13.55
CA LEU A 57 4.40 -0.26 14.02
C LEU A 57 5.46 -0.80 13.06
N CYS A 58 5.32 -2.05 12.59
CA CYS A 58 6.22 -2.63 11.60
C CYS A 58 6.14 -1.90 10.24
N ALA A 59 4.95 -1.53 9.79
CA ALA A 59 4.78 -0.73 8.57
C ALA A 59 5.39 0.67 8.70
N GLY A 60 5.23 1.32 9.87
CA GLY A 60 5.88 2.59 10.19
C GLY A 60 7.39 2.49 10.22
N ALA A 61 7.94 1.42 10.81
CA ALA A 61 9.37 1.14 10.81
C ALA A 61 9.91 0.99 9.37
N ALA A 62 9.23 0.22 8.54
CA ALA A 62 9.59 0.05 7.12
C ALA A 62 9.54 1.37 6.34
N ALA A 63 8.54 2.23 6.62
CA ALA A 63 8.45 3.57 6.05
C ALA A 63 9.61 4.47 6.46
N MET A 64 10.07 4.41 7.71
CA MET A 64 11.23 5.17 8.19
C MET A 64 12.52 4.74 7.50
N VAL A 65 12.77 3.43 7.35
CA VAL A 65 13.93 2.93 6.60
C VAL A 65 13.89 3.44 5.15
N ASN A 66 12.72 3.43 4.51
CA ASN A 66 12.57 4.01 3.18
C ASN A 66 12.94 5.51 3.14
N HIS A 67 12.54 6.31 4.13
CA HIS A 67 12.94 7.73 4.21
C HIS A 67 14.45 7.92 4.39
N VAL A 68 15.11 7.04 5.17
CA VAL A 68 16.57 7.10 5.35
C VAL A 68 17.31 6.81 4.05
N VAL A 69 16.89 5.76 3.33
CA VAL A 69 17.50 5.38 2.04
C VAL A 69 17.28 6.45 0.98
N ASP A 70 16.06 6.99 0.92
CA ASP A 70 15.65 7.94 -0.12
C ASP A 70 16.04 9.40 0.18
N ARG A 71 16.62 9.74 1.34
CA ARG A 71 16.84 11.12 1.79
C ARG A 71 17.50 12.05 0.78
N ARG A 72 18.45 11.54 -0.01
CA ARG A 72 19.15 12.33 -1.04
C ARG A 72 18.24 12.64 -2.23
N ILE A 73 17.46 11.68 -2.67
CA ILE A 73 16.48 11.84 -3.76
C ILE A 73 15.32 12.72 -3.31
N ASP A 74 14.85 12.51 -2.09
CA ASP A 74 13.77 13.31 -1.51
C ASP A 74 14.09 14.80 -1.46
N ALA A 75 15.33 15.15 -1.24
CA ALA A 75 15.78 16.56 -1.24
C ALA A 75 15.66 17.22 -2.62
N LEU A 76 15.68 16.46 -3.72
CA LEU A 76 15.60 16.96 -5.09
C LEU A 76 14.16 17.05 -5.62
N MET A 77 13.20 16.39 -4.97
CA MET A 77 11.81 16.33 -5.45
C MET A 77 10.93 17.39 -4.78
N ALA A 78 10.15 18.13 -5.56
CA ALA A 78 9.25 19.19 -5.07
C ALA A 78 8.26 18.70 -3.98
N ARG A 79 7.82 17.42 -4.06
CA ARG A 79 6.88 16.83 -3.11
C ARG A 79 7.52 16.43 -1.78
N THR A 80 8.79 16.04 -1.79
CA THR A 80 9.44 15.34 -0.67
C THR A 80 10.60 16.12 -0.04
N HIS A 81 11.03 17.24 -0.63
CA HIS A 81 12.11 18.08 -0.11
C HIS A 81 11.86 18.62 1.31
N LYS A 82 10.58 18.71 1.73
CA LYS A 82 10.18 19.15 3.08
C LYS A 82 10.25 18.05 4.15
N ARG A 83 10.56 16.83 3.77
CA ARG A 83 10.65 15.70 4.71
C ARG A 83 11.76 15.92 5.75
N PRO A 84 11.56 15.47 7.00
CA PRO A 84 12.51 15.71 8.08
C PRO A 84 13.95 15.29 7.77
N LEU A 85 14.15 14.10 7.18
CA LEU A 85 15.48 13.61 6.78
C LEU A 85 16.06 14.34 5.57
N ALA A 86 15.23 14.74 4.61
CA ALA A 86 15.68 15.52 3.44
C ALA A 86 16.15 16.91 3.83
N GLN A 87 15.58 17.49 4.89
CA GLN A 87 15.96 18.80 5.45
C GLN A 87 17.03 18.73 6.54
N GLY A 88 17.53 17.55 6.90
CA GLY A 88 18.50 17.40 7.98
C GLY A 88 17.94 17.67 9.38
N ARG A 89 16.60 17.75 9.56
CA ARG A 89 15.97 17.93 10.89
C ARG A 89 16.10 16.70 11.78
N VAL A 90 16.17 15.52 11.18
CA VAL A 90 16.41 14.23 11.83
C VAL A 90 17.64 13.61 11.19
N GLU A 91 18.55 13.10 12.00
CA GLU A 91 19.69 12.34 11.51
C GLU A 91 19.33 10.90 11.17
N PRO A 92 20.05 10.25 10.22
CA PRO A 92 19.76 8.89 9.78
C PRO A 92 19.85 7.85 10.92
N LEU A 93 20.88 7.92 11.76
CA LEU A 93 21.10 6.92 12.82
C LEU A 93 19.99 6.93 13.88
N PRO A 94 19.62 8.06 14.50
CA PRO A 94 18.45 8.14 15.38
C PRO A 94 17.16 7.65 14.74
N ALA A 95 16.93 7.95 13.43
CA ALA A 95 15.76 7.45 12.70
C ALA A 95 15.77 5.93 12.58
N LEU A 96 16.92 5.31 12.27
CA LEU A 96 17.04 3.84 12.18
C LEU A 96 16.88 3.17 13.55
N LEU A 97 17.44 3.73 14.62
CA LEU A 97 17.26 3.21 15.98
C LEU A 97 15.79 3.26 16.40
N PHE A 98 15.10 4.35 16.09
CA PHE A 98 13.68 4.46 16.38
C PHE A 98 12.85 3.48 15.52
N ALA A 99 13.19 3.30 14.23
CA ALA A 99 12.57 2.30 13.37
C ALA A 99 12.77 0.88 13.93
N LEU A 100 13.97 0.55 14.41
CA LEU A 100 14.24 -0.73 15.06
C LEU A 100 13.40 -0.93 16.32
N ALA A 101 13.29 0.08 17.17
CA ALA A 101 12.46 0.02 18.36
C ALA A 101 10.97 -0.21 18.02
N LEU A 102 10.44 0.48 16.99
CA LEU A 102 9.08 0.26 16.52
C LEU A 102 8.88 -1.16 15.97
N ALA A 103 9.85 -1.68 15.21
CA ALA A 103 9.79 -3.03 14.67
C ALA A 103 9.81 -4.09 15.78
N LEU A 104 10.71 -3.95 16.77
CA LEU A 104 10.80 -4.88 17.90
C LEU A 104 9.52 -4.86 18.74
N LEU A 105 8.98 -3.67 19.04
CA LEU A 105 7.72 -3.53 19.76
C LEU A 105 6.55 -4.14 18.96
N GLY A 106 6.47 -3.85 17.66
CA GLY A 106 5.46 -4.42 16.80
C GLY A 106 5.50 -5.93 16.75
N MET A 107 6.70 -6.51 16.60
CA MET A 107 6.91 -7.97 16.63
C MET A 107 6.52 -8.59 17.96
N ALA A 108 6.89 -7.97 19.10
CA ALA A 108 6.51 -8.43 20.43
C ALA A 108 4.99 -8.45 20.61
N LEU A 109 4.28 -7.39 20.19
CA LEU A 109 2.81 -7.34 20.22
C LEU A 109 2.17 -8.45 19.39
N LEU A 110 2.68 -8.70 18.19
CA LEU A 110 2.16 -9.77 17.32
C LEU A 110 2.39 -11.16 17.92
N LEU A 111 3.57 -11.42 18.48
CA LEU A 111 3.87 -12.71 19.11
C LEU A 111 3.04 -12.98 20.36
N VAL A 112 2.76 -11.95 21.17
CA VAL A 112 2.02 -12.08 22.44
C VAL A 112 0.51 -12.13 22.23
N PHE A 113 -0.03 -11.29 21.33
CA PHE A 113 -1.49 -11.08 21.22
C PHE A 113 -2.12 -11.70 19.97
N THR A 114 -1.32 -12.21 19.02
CA THR A 114 -1.81 -12.90 17.83
C THR A 114 -1.18 -14.28 17.73
N ASN A 115 -0.32 -14.52 16.76
CA ASN A 115 0.38 -15.78 16.56
C ASN A 115 1.73 -15.59 15.85
N ALA A 116 2.61 -16.58 15.95
CA ALA A 116 3.94 -16.53 15.36
C ALA A 116 3.92 -16.36 13.82
N LEU A 117 2.94 -16.96 13.14
CA LEU A 117 2.83 -16.87 11.68
C LEU A 117 2.58 -15.42 11.23
N THR A 118 1.67 -14.69 11.89
CA THR A 118 1.43 -13.27 11.64
C THR A 118 2.70 -12.44 11.86
N ALA A 119 3.42 -12.70 12.94
CA ALA A 119 4.68 -12.00 13.23
C ALA A 119 5.71 -12.24 12.12
N TRP A 120 5.94 -13.48 11.70
CA TRP A 120 6.90 -13.81 10.64
C TRP A 120 6.49 -13.25 9.27
N LEU A 121 5.22 -13.32 8.90
CA LEU A 121 4.73 -12.71 7.65
C LEU A 121 4.87 -11.19 7.67
N THR A 122 4.63 -10.55 8.82
CA THR A 122 4.83 -9.11 8.99
C THR A 122 6.31 -8.73 8.87
N LEU A 123 7.20 -9.51 9.49
CA LEU A 123 8.64 -9.31 9.35
C LEU A 123 9.10 -9.49 7.90
N ALA A 124 8.62 -10.53 7.22
CA ALA A 124 8.94 -10.76 5.81
C ALA A 124 8.47 -9.59 4.93
N SER A 125 7.26 -9.04 5.18
CA SER A 125 6.76 -7.86 4.48
C SER A 125 7.61 -6.61 4.76
N LEU A 126 8.01 -6.39 6.02
CA LEU A 126 8.89 -5.29 6.41
C LEU A 126 10.24 -5.38 5.69
N LEU A 127 10.91 -6.54 5.75
CA LEU A 127 12.21 -6.75 5.09
C LEU A 127 12.08 -6.68 3.57
N GLY A 128 11.03 -7.24 2.99
CA GLY A 128 10.74 -7.16 1.56
C GLY A 128 10.60 -5.70 1.08
N TYR A 129 9.89 -4.87 1.84
CA TYR A 129 9.75 -3.45 1.51
C TYR A 129 11.01 -2.62 1.81
N ALA A 130 11.56 -2.75 3.02
CA ALA A 130 12.66 -1.91 3.47
C ALA A 130 13.98 -2.24 2.78
N VAL A 131 14.28 -3.53 2.58
CA VAL A 131 15.56 -3.99 2.02
C VAL A 131 15.44 -4.25 0.53
N LEU A 132 14.58 -5.19 0.10
CA LEU A 132 14.53 -5.61 -1.30
C LEU A 132 13.99 -4.51 -2.21
N TYR A 133 12.82 -3.96 -1.89
CA TYR A 133 12.21 -2.92 -2.73
C TYR A 133 12.97 -1.60 -2.64
N THR A 134 13.14 -1.05 -1.44
CA THR A 134 13.72 0.29 -1.25
C THR A 134 15.21 0.31 -1.57
N GLY A 135 15.95 -0.72 -1.17
CA GLY A 135 17.39 -0.81 -1.36
C GLY A 135 17.81 -1.10 -2.80
N PHE A 136 17.08 -1.98 -3.49
CA PHE A 136 17.50 -2.48 -4.80
C PHE A 136 16.48 -2.22 -5.91
N LEU A 137 15.26 -2.75 -5.80
CA LEU A 137 14.32 -2.83 -6.92
C LEU A 137 13.81 -1.47 -7.41
N LYS A 138 13.64 -0.53 -6.50
CA LYS A 138 13.13 0.81 -6.82
C LYS A 138 13.94 1.53 -7.88
N ARG A 139 15.24 1.28 -7.95
CA ARG A 139 16.17 1.91 -8.89
C ARG A 139 16.61 0.99 -10.03
N ALA A 140 16.37 -0.31 -9.89
CA ALA A 140 16.88 -1.31 -10.82
C ALA A 140 15.94 -1.55 -12.02
N THR A 141 14.63 -1.28 -11.88
CA THR A 141 13.67 -1.69 -12.90
C THR A 141 12.46 -0.75 -13.00
N PRO A 142 11.92 -0.53 -14.21
CA PRO A 142 10.64 0.16 -14.42
C PRO A 142 9.43 -0.57 -13.82
N GLN A 143 9.59 -1.87 -13.50
CA GLN A 143 8.58 -2.69 -12.82
C GLN A 143 8.59 -2.50 -11.30
N ASN A 144 9.35 -1.54 -10.79
CA ASN A 144 9.47 -1.24 -9.36
C ASN A 144 8.12 -1.07 -8.65
N ILE A 145 7.13 -0.46 -9.32
CA ILE A 145 5.76 -0.29 -8.81
C ILE A 145 5.06 -1.64 -8.64
N VAL A 146 5.17 -2.53 -9.63
CA VAL A 146 4.53 -3.86 -9.58
C VAL A 146 5.11 -4.67 -8.43
N ILE A 147 6.43 -4.81 -8.40
CA ILE A 147 7.11 -5.64 -7.38
C ILE A 147 6.94 -5.04 -5.98
N GLY A 148 7.13 -3.71 -5.86
CA GLY A 148 6.94 -3.01 -4.58
C GLY A 148 5.50 -3.01 -4.07
N GLY A 149 4.53 -3.17 -4.96
CA GLY A 149 3.12 -3.27 -4.63
C GLY A 149 2.77 -4.47 -3.75
N LEU A 150 3.57 -5.55 -3.81
CA LEU A 150 3.33 -6.76 -3.03
C LEU A 150 3.36 -6.49 -1.50
N ALA A 151 4.33 -5.72 -1.02
CA ALA A 151 4.40 -5.37 0.39
C ALA A 151 3.22 -4.50 0.84
N GLY A 152 2.78 -3.58 -0.04
CA GLY A 152 1.57 -2.76 0.21
C GLY A 152 0.27 -3.56 0.15
N ALA A 153 0.27 -4.72 -0.50
CA ALA A 153 -0.88 -5.61 -0.60
C ALA A 153 -0.98 -6.62 0.56
N ALA A 154 0.06 -6.76 1.39
CA ALA A 154 0.10 -7.74 2.47
C ALA A 154 -0.89 -7.52 3.65
N PRO A 155 -1.28 -6.28 4.02
CA PRO A 155 -2.03 -6.03 5.25
C PRO A 155 -3.31 -6.86 5.42
N PRO A 156 -4.19 -7.08 4.43
CA PRO A 156 -5.37 -7.91 4.63
C PRO A 156 -5.03 -9.38 4.91
N LEU A 157 -3.95 -9.92 4.33
CA LEU A 157 -3.43 -11.25 4.68
C LEU A 157 -2.96 -11.27 6.13
N LEU A 158 -2.19 -10.26 6.56
CA LEU A 158 -1.67 -10.19 7.92
C LEU A 158 -2.82 -10.11 8.94
N GLY A 159 -3.84 -9.29 8.65
CA GLY A 159 -5.05 -9.20 9.47
C GLY A 159 -5.82 -10.52 9.53
N TRP A 160 -6.02 -11.18 8.40
CA TRP A 160 -6.68 -12.49 8.33
C TRP A 160 -5.94 -13.53 9.17
N VAL A 161 -4.64 -13.68 8.96
CA VAL A 161 -3.81 -14.66 9.68
C VAL A 161 -3.72 -14.35 11.17
N ALA A 162 -3.79 -13.07 11.59
CA ALA A 162 -3.84 -12.71 13.00
C ALA A 162 -5.05 -13.30 13.73
N VAL A 163 -6.16 -13.52 13.02
CA VAL A 163 -7.38 -14.11 13.56
C VAL A 163 -7.43 -15.64 13.36
N SER A 164 -7.13 -16.10 12.14
CA SER A 164 -7.29 -17.51 11.76
C SER A 164 -6.10 -18.40 12.15
N GLY A 165 -4.90 -17.83 12.28
CA GLY A 165 -3.67 -18.58 12.57
C GLY A 165 -3.09 -19.34 11.36
N HIS A 166 -3.70 -19.27 10.18
CA HIS A 166 -3.25 -19.97 8.98
C HIS A 166 -3.46 -19.15 7.71
N VAL A 167 -2.77 -19.52 6.64
CA VAL A 167 -2.94 -18.94 5.30
C VAL A 167 -3.87 -19.84 4.50
N SER A 168 -4.93 -19.28 3.93
CA SER A 168 -5.86 -19.95 3.02
C SER A 168 -5.95 -19.21 1.68
N ALA A 169 -6.78 -19.64 0.75
CA ALA A 169 -6.93 -19.01 -0.56
C ALA A 169 -7.54 -17.61 -0.47
N GLU A 170 -8.48 -17.40 0.44
CA GLU A 170 -9.24 -16.17 0.58
C GLU A 170 -8.36 -14.93 0.85
N PRO A 171 -7.48 -14.92 1.88
CA PRO A 171 -6.62 -13.76 2.11
C PRO A 171 -5.59 -13.57 0.99
N LEU A 172 -5.18 -14.62 0.27
CA LEU A 172 -4.32 -14.49 -0.89
C LEU A 172 -5.04 -13.79 -2.06
N LEU A 173 -6.36 -13.99 -2.21
CA LEU A 173 -7.15 -13.22 -3.18
C LEU A 173 -7.24 -11.74 -2.79
N LEU A 174 -7.36 -11.40 -1.52
CA LEU A 174 -7.33 -10.00 -1.07
C LEU A 174 -5.99 -9.35 -1.41
N VAL A 175 -4.88 -10.07 -1.21
CA VAL A 175 -3.54 -9.63 -1.65
C VAL A 175 -3.50 -9.45 -3.16
N LEU A 176 -4.02 -10.40 -3.93
CA LEU A 176 -4.00 -10.38 -5.38
C LEU A 176 -4.80 -9.20 -5.95
N ILE A 177 -5.95 -8.87 -5.35
CA ILE A 177 -6.75 -7.70 -5.72
C ILE A 177 -5.94 -6.41 -5.53
N ILE A 178 -5.32 -6.20 -4.37
CA ILE A 178 -4.53 -4.98 -4.11
C ILE A 178 -3.27 -4.96 -4.99
N PHE A 179 -2.65 -6.10 -5.20
CA PHE A 179 -1.50 -6.24 -6.08
C PHE A 179 -1.83 -5.86 -7.53
N ALA A 180 -2.93 -6.39 -8.09
CA ALA A 180 -3.39 -6.05 -9.43
C ALA A 180 -3.88 -4.59 -9.56
N TRP A 181 -4.40 -4.00 -8.44
CA TRP A 181 -4.80 -2.60 -8.35
C TRP A 181 -3.62 -1.63 -8.34
N THR A 182 -2.48 -2.05 -7.79
CA THR A 182 -1.32 -1.18 -7.59
C THR A 182 -0.77 -0.56 -8.89
N PRO A 183 -0.56 -1.30 -9.99
CA PRO A 183 -0.04 -0.72 -11.23
C PRO A 183 -0.95 0.36 -11.85
N PRO A 184 -2.25 0.13 -12.09
CA PRO A 184 -3.10 1.16 -12.67
C PRO A 184 -3.24 2.40 -11.77
N HIS A 185 -3.21 2.23 -10.45
CA HIS A 185 -3.22 3.32 -9.49
C HIS A 185 -1.95 4.18 -9.59
N PHE A 186 -0.78 3.57 -9.37
CA PHE A 186 0.48 4.31 -9.31
C PHE A 186 0.95 4.81 -10.67
N TRP A 187 0.76 4.07 -11.76
CA TRP A 187 1.16 4.54 -13.08
C TRP A 187 0.31 5.71 -13.57
N ALA A 188 -0.98 5.76 -13.22
CA ALA A 188 -1.80 6.94 -13.49
C ALA A 188 -1.25 8.19 -12.78
N LEU A 189 -0.81 8.07 -11.51
CA LEU A 189 -0.13 9.14 -10.80
C LEU A 189 1.24 9.45 -11.42
N ALA A 190 1.99 8.42 -11.86
CA ALA A 190 3.30 8.60 -12.48
C ALA A 190 3.24 9.34 -13.83
N ILE A 191 2.19 9.12 -14.63
CA ILE A 191 1.93 9.92 -15.82
C ILE A 191 1.71 11.40 -15.45
N HIS A 192 0.88 11.66 -14.44
CA HIS A 192 0.58 13.03 -13.99
C HIS A 192 1.81 13.74 -13.42
N ARG A 193 2.81 12.99 -12.91
CA ARG A 193 4.04 13.52 -12.28
C ARG A 193 5.30 13.16 -13.05
N LYS A 194 5.20 12.87 -14.33
CA LYS A 194 6.29 12.38 -15.17
C LYS A 194 7.54 13.26 -15.09
N GLU A 195 7.36 14.58 -15.15
CA GLU A 195 8.46 15.55 -15.11
C GLU A 195 9.21 15.55 -13.77
N GLU A 196 8.50 15.33 -12.65
CA GLU A 196 9.14 15.24 -11.33
C GLU A 196 10.04 13.99 -11.24
N TYR A 197 9.58 12.86 -11.76
CA TYR A 197 10.35 11.61 -11.75
C TYR A 197 11.54 11.63 -12.70
N ALA A 198 11.41 12.29 -13.84
CA ALA A 198 12.50 12.44 -14.81
C ALA A 198 13.68 13.24 -14.24
N LYS A 199 13.44 14.21 -13.34
CA LYS A 199 14.48 15.04 -12.71
C LYS A 199 15.39 14.29 -11.73
N VAL A 200 14.99 13.10 -11.27
CA VAL A 200 15.71 12.34 -10.21
C VAL A 200 16.10 10.94 -10.66
N ASP A 201 16.10 10.69 -11.97
CA ASP A 201 16.51 9.41 -12.60
C ASP A 201 15.85 8.16 -12.01
N ILE A 202 14.59 8.29 -11.48
CA ILE A 202 13.81 7.14 -11.08
C ILE A 202 13.18 6.52 -12.32
N PRO A 203 13.44 5.24 -12.63
CA PRO A 203 12.99 4.59 -13.87
C PRO A 203 11.49 4.24 -13.80
N MET A 204 10.63 5.26 -13.69
CA MET A 204 9.18 5.06 -13.78
C MET A 204 8.77 4.72 -15.19
N LEU A 205 7.79 3.84 -15.36
CA LEU A 205 7.34 3.34 -16.67
C LEU A 205 7.06 4.47 -17.68
N PRO A 206 6.37 5.59 -17.34
CA PRO A 206 6.14 6.68 -18.30
C PRO A 206 7.41 7.47 -18.64
N VAL A 207 8.47 7.39 -17.81
CA VAL A 207 9.78 8.04 -18.09
C VAL A 207 10.59 7.18 -19.04
N THR A 208 10.64 5.86 -18.78
CA THR A 208 11.51 4.93 -19.53
C THR A 208 10.89 4.44 -20.84
N HIS A 209 9.59 4.17 -20.87
CA HIS A 209 8.88 3.58 -22.03
C HIS A 209 7.82 4.53 -22.64
N GLY A 210 7.68 5.72 -22.09
CA GLY A 210 6.74 6.71 -22.59
C GLY A 210 5.30 6.50 -22.12
N GLU A 211 4.48 7.54 -22.36
CA GLU A 211 3.11 7.56 -21.84
C GLU A 211 2.18 6.58 -22.55
N ARG A 212 2.33 6.42 -23.89
CA ARG A 212 1.46 5.52 -24.67
C ARG A 212 1.57 4.08 -24.18
N TYR A 213 2.79 3.62 -23.96
CA TYR A 213 3.06 2.30 -23.40
C TYR A 213 2.49 2.15 -22.00
N THR A 214 2.69 3.15 -21.14
CA THR A 214 2.14 3.14 -19.78
C THR A 214 0.62 3.12 -19.74
N LYS A 215 -0.05 3.91 -20.59
CA LYS A 215 -1.51 3.93 -20.73
C LYS A 215 -2.07 2.59 -21.15
N LEU A 216 -1.39 1.88 -22.08
CA LEU A 216 -1.76 0.52 -22.46
C LEU A 216 -1.66 -0.44 -21.28
N HIS A 217 -0.56 -0.38 -20.51
CA HIS A 217 -0.39 -1.24 -19.34
C HIS A 217 -1.40 -0.94 -18.23
N ILE A 218 -1.77 0.32 -18.00
CA ILE A 218 -2.87 0.69 -17.10
C ILE A 218 -4.17 0.00 -17.54
N LEU A 219 -4.49 0.03 -18.83
CA LEU A 219 -5.69 -0.63 -19.37
C LEU A 219 -5.65 -2.15 -19.15
N LEU A 220 -4.54 -2.81 -19.51
CA LEU A 220 -4.36 -4.25 -19.35
C LEU A 220 -4.44 -4.69 -17.87
N TYR A 221 -3.77 -3.98 -16.99
CA TYR A 221 -3.84 -4.29 -15.55
C TYR A 221 -5.23 -4.00 -14.95
N THR A 222 -5.98 -3.05 -15.50
CA THR A 222 -7.37 -2.83 -15.08
C THR A 222 -8.29 -3.99 -15.53
N LEU A 223 -8.03 -4.60 -16.69
CA LEU A 223 -8.71 -5.83 -17.11
C LEU A 223 -8.36 -7.01 -16.19
N VAL A 224 -7.07 -7.17 -15.87
CA VAL A 224 -6.62 -8.19 -14.90
C VAL A 224 -7.28 -7.96 -13.55
N LEU A 225 -7.30 -6.72 -13.06
CA LEU A 225 -7.96 -6.36 -11.80
C LEU A 225 -9.45 -6.69 -11.80
N LEU A 226 -10.17 -6.39 -12.89
CA LEU A 226 -11.58 -6.77 -13.03
C LEU A 226 -11.74 -8.29 -12.90
N ALA A 227 -10.96 -9.09 -13.65
CA ALA A 227 -11.02 -10.55 -13.57
C ALA A 227 -10.69 -11.07 -12.18
N VAL A 228 -9.64 -10.56 -11.54
CA VAL A 228 -9.24 -10.94 -10.17
C VAL A 228 -10.31 -10.58 -9.15
N SER A 229 -10.98 -9.42 -9.31
CA SER A 229 -12.05 -8.99 -8.41
C SER A 229 -13.32 -9.84 -8.49
N LEU A 230 -13.46 -10.70 -9.50
CA LEU A 230 -14.57 -11.67 -9.57
C LEU A 230 -14.25 -12.99 -8.86
N LEU A 231 -12.98 -13.27 -8.57
CA LEU A 231 -12.56 -14.53 -7.96
C LEU A 231 -13.15 -14.79 -6.56
N PRO A 232 -13.35 -13.79 -5.67
CA PRO A 232 -14.01 -14.03 -4.38
C PRO A 232 -15.41 -14.63 -4.54
N TYR A 233 -16.17 -14.24 -5.57
CA TYR A 233 -17.44 -14.86 -5.90
C TYR A 233 -17.24 -16.28 -6.45
N ALA A 234 -16.29 -16.47 -7.36
CA ALA A 234 -16.03 -17.76 -8.00
C ALA A 234 -15.60 -18.86 -7.04
N ILE A 235 -14.93 -18.52 -5.93
CA ILE A 235 -14.54 -19.48 -4.87
C ILE A 235 -15.53 -19.54 -3.70
N HIS A 236 -16.71 -18.93 -3.85
CA HIS A 236 -17.74 -18.86 -2.79
C HIS A 236 -17.29 -18.14 -1.50
N MET A 237 -16.26 -17.30 -1.56
CA MET A 237 -15.88 -16.40 -0.47
C MET A 237 -16.91 -15.29 -0.24
N SER A 238 -17.57 -14.84 -1.32
CA SER A 238 -18.58 -13.78 -1.31
C SER A 238 -19.74 -14.12 -2.23
N GLY A 239 -20.90 -13.52 -1.96
CA GLY A 239 -22.15 -13.76 -2.67
C GLY A 239 -22.44 -12.77 -3.82
N PRO A 240 -23.71 -12.76 -4.31
CA PRO A 240 -24.11 -11.97 -5.48
C PRO A 240 -24.09 -10.45 -5.25
N LEU A 241 -24.24 -9.97 -4.00
CA LEU A 241 -24.12 -8.54 -3.71
C LEU A 241 -22.71 -8.03 -4.03
N TYR A 242 -21.68 -8.76 -3.55
CA TYR A 242 -20.30 -8.46 -3.88
C TYR A 242 -20.05 -8.51 -5.39
N LEU A 243 -20.54 -9.57 -6.07
CA LEU A 243 -20.37 -9.73 -7.51
C LEU A 243 -20.91 -8.51 -8.28
N ALA A 244 -22.13 -8.05 -7.95
CA ALA A 244 -22.73 -6.89 -8.58
C ALA A 244 -21.89 -5.62 -8.37
N CYS A 245 -21.44 -5.38 -7.13
CA CYS A 245 -20.57 -4.26 -6.80
C CYS A 245 -19.22 -4.35 -7.55
N ALA A 246 -18.58 -5.52 -7.59
CA ALA A 246 -17.30 -5.72 -8.27
C ALA A 246 -17.42 -5.45 -9.78
N LEU A 247 -18.50 -5.91 -10.41
CA LEU A 247 -18.77 -5.64 -11.83
C LEU A 247 -18.97 -4.15 -12.09
N VAL A 248 -19.85 -3.47 -11.35
CA VAL A 248 -20.13 -2.04 -11.53
C VAL A 248 -18.88 -1.19 -11.32
N LEU A 249 -18.17 -1.42 -10.21
CA LEU A 249 -16.95 -0.68 -9.86
C LEU A 249 -15.83 -0.96 -10.86
N GLY A 250 -15.65 -2.23 -11.25
CA GLY A 250 -14.59 -2.64 -12.17
C GLY A 250 -14.83 -2.15 -13.60
N LEU A 251 -16.06 -2.23 -14.13
CA LEU A 251 -16.41 -1.69 -15.45
C LEU A 251 -16.24 -0.17 -15.47
N ARG A 252 -16.59 0.53 -14.39
CA ARG A 252 -16.34 1.98 -14.29
C ARG A 252 -14.85 2.30 -14.24
N PHE A 253 -14.01 1.48 -13.59
CA PHE A 253 -12.56 1.65 -13.59
C PHE A 253 -12.00 1.42 -15.00
N LEU A 254 -12.47 0.38 -15.69
CA LEU A 254 -12.11 0.09 -17.07
C LEU A 254 -12.46 1.24 -18.01
N GLN A 255 -13.61 1.88 -17.81
CA GLN A 255 -14.00 3.09 -18.56
C GLN A 255 -13.00 4.25 -18.33
N TRP A 256 -12.55 4.49 -17.09
CA TRP A 256 -11.51 5.49 -16.81
C TRP A 256 -10.17 5.15 -17.48
N ALA A 257 -9.75 3.88 -17.42
CA ALA A 257 -8.53 3.41 -18.07
C ALA A 257 -8.62 3.55 -19.61
N TRP A 258 -9.78 3.27 -20.19
CA TRP A 258 -10.04 3.45 -21.62
C TRP A 258 -9.99 4.93 -22.04
N VAL A 259 -10.64 5.83 -21.29
CA VAL A 259 -10.59 7.28 -21.51
C VAL A 259 -9.15 7.80 -21.45
N LEU A 260 -8.36 7.30 -20.48
CA LEU A 260 -6.94 7.62 -20.36
C LEU A 260 -6.14 7.09 -21.55
N TYR A 261 -6.38 5.83 -21.99
CA TYR A 261 -5.71 5.24 -23.14
C TYR A 261 -5.98 6.00 -24.43
N ARG A 262 -7.24 6.37 -24.67
CA ARG A 262 -7.64 7.17 -25.83
C ARG A 262 -7.12 8.61 -25.80
N GLY A 263 -6.73 9.12 -24.65
CA GLY A 263 -6.31 10.53 -24.50
C GLY A 263 -7.46 11.52 -24.71
N SER A 264 -8.71 11.09 -24.58
CA SER A 264 -9.90 11.87 -24.95
C SER A 264 -10.28 12.97 -23.97
N ARG A 265 -9.65 13.02 -22.78
CA ARG A 265 -9.92 14.03 -21.76
C ARG A 265 -8.62 14.58 -21.15
N PRO A 266 -8.48 15.91 -21.01
CA PRO A 266 -7.43 16.50 -20.20
C PRO A 266 -7.61 15.98 -18.75
N HIS A 267 -6.52 15.81 -18.04
CA HIS A 267 -6.51 15.31 -16.65
C HIS A 267 -7.06 13.89 -16.43
N ALA A 268 -7.21 13.06 -17.47
CA ALA A 268 -7.68 11.68 -17.33
C ALA A 268 -6.78 10.86 -16.38
N ALA A 269 -5.48 11.10 -16.37
CA ALA A 269 -4.53 10.40 -15.50
C ALA A 269 -4.84 10.62 -14.01
N ILE A 270 -5.02 11.88 -13.60
CA ILE A 270 -5.38 12.19 -12.21
C ILE A 270 -6.81 11.74 -11.86
N GLY A 271 -7.73 11.74 -12.84
CA GLY A 271 -9.08 11.20 -12.68
C GLY A 271 -9.07 9.69 -12.41
N THR A 272 -8.29 8.93 -13.19
CA THR A 272 -8.07 7.48 -13.02
C THR A 272 -7.45 7.18 -11.65
N PHE A 273 -6.44 7.94 -11.25
CA PHE A 273 -5.82 7.82 -9.93
C PHE A 273 -6.82 8.05 -8.80
N LYS A 274 -7.61 9.13 -8.84
CA LYS A 274 -8.61 9.42 -7.80
C LYS A 274 -9.69 8.35 -7.74
N TYR A 275 -10.20 7.92 -8.90
CA TYR A 275 -11.19 6.85 -8.96
C TYR A 275 -10.67 5.54 -8.37
N SER A 276 -9.43 5.18 -8.64
CA SER A 276 -8.84 3.93 -8.14
C SER A 276 -8.84 3.83 -6.60
N ILE A 277 -8.72 4.95 -5.89
CA ILE A 277 -8.81 5.00 -4.42
C ILE A 277 -10.23 4.64 -3.97
N GLY A 278 -11.23 5.34 -4.54
CA GLY A 278 -12.64 5.05 -4.24
C GLY A 278 -13.06 3.63 -4.61
N TYR A 279 -12.55 3.11 -5.73
CA TYR A 279 -12.76 1.74 -6.18
C TYR A 279 -12.34 0.72 -5.13
N LEU A 280 -11.09 0.79 -4.67
CA LEU A 280 -10.57 -0.19 -3.71
C LEU A 280 -11.33 -0.13 -2.38
N PHE A 281 -11.59 1.08 -1.89
CA PHE A 281 -12.35 1.28 -0.66
C PHE A 281 -13.76 0.72 -0.75
N ALA A 282 -14.49 1.05 -1.83
CA ALA A 282 -15.85 0.55 -2.06
C ALA A 282 -15.89 -0.97 -2.24
N LEU A 283 -14.88 -1.56 -2.90
CA LEU A 283 -14.78 -3.01 -3.10
C LEU A 283 -14.62 -3.74 -1.75
N PHE A 284 -13.76 -3.24 -0.86
CA PHE A 284 -13.58 -3.82 0.47
C PHE A 284 -14.80 -3.64 1.37
N ILE A 285 -15.52 -2.51 1.25
CA ILE A 285 -16.82 -2.35 1.93
C ILE A 285 -17.83 -3.37 1.39
N ALA A 286 -17.89 -3.58 0.06
CA ALA A 286 -18.79 -4.57 -0.52
C ALA A 286 -18.49 -6.00 -0.03
N LEU A 287 -17.19 -6.37 0.10
CA LEU A 287 -16.78 -7.65 0.71
C LEU A 287 -17.31 -7.79 2.13
N LEU A 288 -17.15 -6.76 2.96
CA LEU A 288 -17.60 -6.79 4.36
C LEU A 288 -19.13 -6.83 4.47
N LEU A 289 -19.83 -6.03 3.68
CA LEU A 289 -21.30 -6.02 3.67
C LEU A 289 -21.85 -7.38 3.24
N ASP A 290 -21.32 -7.95 2.16
CA ASP A 290 -21.72 -9.25 1.66
C ASP A 290 -21.44 -10.35 2.67
N HIS A 291 -20.27 -10.32 3.34
CA HIS A 291 -19.88 -11.29 4.36
C HIS A 291 -20.83 -11.35 5.55
N TYR A 292 -21.34 -10.19 6.00
CA TYR A 292 -22.20 -10.10 7.19
C TYR A 292 -23.70 -10.04 6.89
N LEU A 293 -24.13 -9.53 5.72
CA LEU A 293 -25.55 -9.35 5.39
C LEU A 293 -26.18 -10.55 4.70
N LEU A 294 -25.40 -11.34 3.93
CA LEU A 294 -25.92 -12.47 3.16
C LEU A 294 -25.71 -13.83 3.88
N LEU A 295 -25.80 -13.81 5.18
CA LEU A 295 -25.60 -14.98 6.05
C LEU A 295 -26.59 -16.12 5.85
N ASN A 296 -27.67 -15.97 5.09
CA ASN A 296 -28.81 -16.90 5.05
C ASN A 296 -29.26 -17.30 3.63
N LEU A 297 -28.36 -17.26 2.63
CA LEU A 297 -28.70 -17.80 1.30
C LEU A 297 -27.88 -19.02 0.96
#